data_a3f1f5c910ebe3652c900284e1311129
#
_entry.id   a3f1f5c910ebe3652c900284e1311129
#
_cell.length_a   1.000
_cell.length_b   1.000
_cell.length_c   1.000
_cell.angle_alpha   90.00
_cell.angle_beta   90.00
_cell.angle_gamma   90.00
#
_symmetry.space_group_name_H-M   'P 1'
#
loop_
_entity.id
_entity.type
_entity.pdbx_description
1 polymer ?
#
loop_
_entity_poly.entity_id
_entity_poly.type
_entity_poly.pdbx_seq_one_letter_code
_entity_poly.pdbx_strand_id
1 'polypeptide(L)'
;MQTSSIKATDDTEIEVFENTFKTISISILCLIFAACGIFIIADEQCGIATKMIGGWLNILFFGLGGLFILGSALYKKMGRIPSLIIRDDCVCVYVQIKNKYDVIMFSDIDGFRLTKLYRTKMILIDYKPATMTKELERSSPIIQDLMASSLNTVNAIKSISTTNLAVSTENLCAILNSKIKK
;
A
#
# COMPACT_ATOMS: atom_id res chain seq x y z
N MET A 1 12.05 -11.81 17.19
CA MET A 1 13.18 -11.28 16.41
C MET A 1 12.65 -10.17 15.51
N GLN A 2 12.68 -8.91 16.00
CA GLN A 2 12.28 -7.74 15.22
C GLN A 2 13.48 -7.35 14.35
N THR A 3 13.43 -7.74 13.10
CA THR A 3 14.40 -7.27 12.10
C THR A 3 14.11 -5.79 11.86
N SER A 4 15.06 -4.94 12.13
CA SER A 4 15.03 -3.49 11.95
C SER A 4 14.65 -3.14 10.51
N SER A 5 13.38 -2.75 10.32
CA SER A 5 12.78 -2.40 9.05
C SER A 5 12.96 -0.92 8.71
N ILE A 6 13.74 -0.22 9.52
CA ILE A 6 14.17 1.16 9.32
C ILE A 6 15.68 1.11 9.11
N LYS A 7 16.14 1.61 7.97
CA LYS A 7 17.55 1.80 7.68
C LYS A 7 17.82 3.29 7.53
N ALA A 8 18.61 3.87 8.43
CA ALA A 8 19.23 5.17 8.20
C ALA A 8 20.42 4.93 7.26
N THR A 9 20.36 5.44 6.04
CA THR A 9 21.40 5.22 5.00
C THR A 9 22.36 6.39 4.88
N ASP A 10 21.94 7.55 5.32
CA ASP A 10 22.73 8.77 5.53
C ASP A 10 22.10 9.49 6.72
N ASP A 11 22.81 10.40 7.41
CA ASP A 11 22.29 11.07 8.61
C ASP A 11 20.95 11.82 8.40
N THR A 12 20.46 11.89 7.15
CA THR A 12 19.27 12.63 6.72
C THR A 12 18.14 11.81 6.08
N GLU A 13 18.36 10.54 5.72
CA GLU A 13 17.35 9.71 5.04
C GLU A 13 16.88 8.52 5.89
N ILE A 14 15.55 8.37 6.03
CA ILE A 14 14.92 7.23 6.69
C ILE A 14 14.15 6.41 5.66
N GLU A 15 14.62 5.19 5.39
CA GLU A 15 13.94 4.24 4.51
C GLU A 15 13.01 3.32 5.29
N VAL A 16 11.76 3.21 4.83
CA VAL A 16 10.74 2.33 5.41
C VAL A 16 10.34 1.27 4.39
N PHE A 17 10.51 0.02 4.76
CA PHE A 17 10.21 -1.13 3.89
C PHE A 17 8.85 -1.76 4.23
N GLU A 18 8.28 -2.49 3.25
CA GLU A 18 7.09 -3.31 3.49
C GLU A 18 7.40 -4.54 4.33
N ASN A 19 6.40 -4.97 5.09
CA ASN A 19 6.44 -6.25 5.76
C ASN A 19 6.13 -7.39 4.77
N THR A 20 7.19 -7.89 4.14
CA THR A 20 7.10 -8.94 3.11
C THR A 20 6.45 -10.22 3.65
N PHE A 21 6.54 -10.50 4.96
CA PHE A 21 5.94 -11.68 5.56
C PHE A 21 4.42 -11.72 5.40
N LYS A 22 3.73 -10.60 5.62
CA LYS A 22 2.28 -10.50 5.43
C LYS A 22 1.89 -10.77 3.98
N THR A 23 2.61 -10.19 3.03
CA THR A 23 2.33 -10.35 1.60
C THR A 23 2.56 -11.79 1.14
N ILE A 24 3.64 -12.43 1.59
CA ILE A 24 3.92 -13.83 1.31
C ILE A 24 2.84 -14.75 1.91
N SER A 25 2.40 -14.48 3.15
CA SER A 25 1.34 -15.29 3.79
C SER A 25 0.03 -15.24 3.02
N ILE A 26 -0.36 -14.06 2.53
CA ILE A 26 -1.56 -13.91 1.68
C ILE A 26 -1.40 -14.67 0.36
N SER A 27 -0.23 -14.59 -0.26
CA SER A 27 0.06 -15.31 -1.50
C SER A 27 0.00 -16.82 -1.33
N ILE A 28 0.55 -17.35 -0.23
CA ILE A 28 0.47 -18.79 0.10
C ILE A 28 -1.00 -19.19 0.28
N LEU A 29 -1.79 -18.40 0.98
CA LEU A 29 -3.22 -18.66 1.16
C LEU A 29 -3.95 -18.72 -0.19
N CYS A 30 -3.69 -17.79 -1.11
CA CYS A 30 -4.24 -17.82 -2.46
C CYS A 30 -3.84 -19.10 -3.21
N LEU A 31 -2.59 -19.55 -3.12
CA LEU A 31 -2.14 -20.79 -3.75
C LEU A 31 -2.82 -22.03 -3.16
N ILE A 32 -3.09 -22.06 -1.86
CA ILE A 32 -3.88 -23.12 -1.22
C ILE A 32 -5.30 -23.16 -1.80
N PHE A 33 -5.96 -22.00 -1.96
CA PHE A 33 -7.27 -21.95 -2.60
C PHE A 33 -7.23 -22.42 -4.05
N ALA A 34 -6.19 -22.06 -4.81
CA ALA A 34 -6.00 -22.56 -6.17
C ALA A 34 -5.86 -24.08 -6.20
N ALA A 35 -5.11 -24.67 -5.25
CA ALA A 35 -4.99 -26.12 -5.10
C ALA A 35 -6.35 -26.79 -4.80
N CYS A 36 -7.18 -26.20 -3.96
CA CYS A 36 -8.56 -26.66 -3.74
C CYS A 36 -9.36 -26.68 -5.04
N GLY A 37 -9.16 -25.70 -5.93
CA GLY A 37 -9.79 -25.68 -7.26
C GLY A 37 -9.39 -26.87 -8.12
N ILE A 38 -8.13 -27.31 -8.06
CA ILE A 38 -7.65 -28.51 -8.78
C ILE A 38 -8.36 -29.76 -8.24
N PHE A 39 -8.49 -29.91 -6.93
CA PHE A 39 -9.23 -31.04 -6.33
C PHE A 39 -10.69 -31.09 -6.79
N ILE A 40 -11.38 -29.93 -6.87
CA ILE A 40 -12.77 -29.86 -7.37
C ILE A 40 -12.87 -30.34 -8.83
N ILE A 41 -11.89 -30.00 -9.67
CA ILE A 41 -11.89 -30.44 -11.08
C ILE A 41 -11.62 -31.94 -11.18
N ALA A 42 -10.72 -32.49 -10.36
CA ALA A 42 -10.34 -33.89 -10.36
C ALA A 42 -11.43 -34.84 -9.78
N ASP A 43 -12.35 -34.29 -8.98
CA ASP A 43 -13.43 -35.07 -8.40
C ASP A 43 -14.49 -35.43 -9.45
N GLU A 44 -14.65 -36.74 -9.74
CA GLU A 44 -15.60 -37.26 -10.73
C GLU A 44 -17.05 -37.04 -10.31
N GLN A 45 -17.34 -36.92 -9.00
CA GLN A 45 -18.69 -36.74 -8.47
C GLN A 45 -19.21 -35.31 -8.64
N CYS A 46 -18.32 -34.36 -8.88
CA CYS A 46 -18.69 -32.97 -9.09
C CYS A 46 -19.34 -32.76 -10.47
N GLY A 47 -20.49 -32.08 -10.50
CA GLY A 47 -21.15 -31.69 -11.75
C GLY A 47 -20.33 -30.66 -12.55
N ILE A 48 -20.60 -30.59 -13.87
CA ILE A 48 -19.88 -29.71 -14.80
C ILE A 48 -19.90 -28.24 -14.35
N ALA A 49 -21.04 -27.74 -13.89
CA ALA A 49 -21.18 -26.37 -13.40
C ALA A 49 -20.27 -26.08 -12.19
N THR A 50 -20.18 -27.02 -11.25
CA THR A 50 -19.30 -26.91 -10.08
C THR A 50 -17.82 -26.91 -10.49
N LYS A 51 -17.43 -27.75 -11.44
CA LYS A 51 -16.08 -27.79 -11.99
C LYS A 51 -15.71 -26.48 -12.70
N MET A 52 -16.63 -25.91 -13.47
CA MET A 52 -16.40 -24.65 -14.18
C MET A 52 -16.28 -23.46 -13.21
N ILE A 53 -17.25 -23.28 -12.32
CA ILE A 53 -17.30 -22.11 -11.42
C ILE A 53 -16.37 -22.32 -10.21
N GLY A 54 -16.48 -23.47 -9.53
CA GLY A 54 -15.71 -23.74 -8.32
C GLY A 54 -14.26 -24.13 -8.61
N GLY A 55 -13.99 -24.84 -9.70
CA GLY A 55 -12.66 -25.29 -10.07
C GLY A 55 -11.89 -24.27 -10.90
N TRP A 56 -12.28 -24.08 -12.16
CA TRP A 56 -11.52 -23.25 -13.12
C TRP A 56 -11.45 -21.77 -12.71
N LEU A 57 -12.57 -21.17 -12.30
CA LEU A 57 -12.60 -19.77 -11.87
C LEU A 57 -11.72 -19.57 -10.63
N ASN A 58 -11.74 -20.53 -9.70
CA ASN A 58 -10.91 -20.53 -8.50
C ASN A 58 -9.41 -20.55 -8.86
N ILE A 59 -8.99 -21.47 -9.72
CA ILE A 59 -7.59 -21.58 -10.18
C ILE A 59 -7.15 -20.30 -10.88
N LEU A 60 -7.98 -19.77 -11.79
CA LEU A 60 -7.65 -18.59 -12.56
C LEU A 60 -7.53 -17.36 -11.65
N PHE A 61 -8.47 -17.16 -10.74
CA PHE A 61 -8.48 -15.97 -9.87
C PHE A 61 -7.39 -16.04 -8.78
N PHE A 62 -7.35 -17.15 -8.02
CA PHE A 62 -6.40 -17.27 -6.91
C PHE A 62 -5.02 -17.75 -7.38
N GLY A 63 -4.92 -18.55 -8.42
CA GLY A 63 -3.65 -18.99 -8.99
C GLY A 63 -2.87 -17.83 -9.60
N LEU A 64 -3.46 -17.13 -10.58
CA LEU A 64 -2.81 -15.97 -11.22
C LEU A 64 -2.64 -14.81 -10.23
N GLY A 65 -3.67 -14.50 -9.43
CA GLY A 65 -3.60 -13.46 -8.40
C GLY A 65 -2.52 -13.74 -7.36
N GLY A 66 -2.45 -14.97 -6.86
CA GLY A 66 -1.43 -15.39 -5.89
C GLY A 66 -0.01 -15.30 -6.44
N LEU A 67 0.21 -15.75 -7.68
CA LEU A 67 1.51 -15.65 -8.36
C LEU A 67 1.92 -14.19 -8.62
N PHE A 68 0.98 -13.34 -9.01
CA PHE A 68 1.24 -11.91 -9.21
C PHE A 68 1.65 -11.21 -7.91
N ILE A 69 0.93 -11.49 -6.82
CA ILE A 69 1.26 -10.94 -5.49
C ILE A 69 2.64 -11.43 -5.05
N LEU A 70 2.93 -12.73 -5.20
CA LEU A 70 4.22 -13.31 -4.84
C LEU A 70 5.36 -12.70 -5.67
N GLY A 71 5.18 -12.63 -6.98
CA GLY A 71 6.17 -12.05 -7.89
C GLY A 71 6.47 -10.60 -7.56
N SER A 72 5.44 -9.79 -7.28
CA SER A 72 5.62 -8.38 -6.90
C SER A 72 6.34 -8.22 -5.55
N ALA A 73 6.04 -9.08 -4.58
CA ALA A 73 6.71 -9.09 -3.28
C ALA A 73 8.18 -9.48 -3.38
N LEU A 74 8.49 -10.49 -4.18
CA LEU A 74 9.87 -10.91 -4.44
C LEU A 74 10.65 -9.85 -5.20
N TYR A 75 10.06 -9.24 -6.22
CA TYR A 75 10.68 -8.17 -6.99
C TYR A 75 11.08 -6.98 -6.09
N LYS A 76 10.17 -6.51 -5.24
CA LYS A 76 10.46 -5.44 -4.28
C LYS A 76 11.55 -5.83 -3.28
N LYS A 77 11.51 -7.05 -2.79
CA LYS A 77 12.50 -7.56 -1.83
C LYS A 77 13.89 -7.67 -2.47
N MET A 78 13.98 -8.19 -3.68
CA MET A 78 15.26 -8.32 -4.41
C MET A 78 15.82 -6.96 -4.82
N GLY A 79 14.96 -6.05 -5.28
CA GLY A 79 15.34 -4.68 -5.65
C GLY A 79 15.61 -3.76 -4.45
N ARG A 80 15.37 -4.21 -3.21
CA ARG A 80 15.48 -3.37 -2.00
C ARG A 80 14.77 -2.03 -2.14
N ILE A 81 13.58 -2.03 -2.80
CA ILE A 81 12.81 -0.83 -3.06
C ILE A 81 12.07 -0.45 -1.77
N PRO A 82 12.42 0.68 -1.11
CA PRO A 82 11.68 1.15 0.04
C PRO A 82 10.30 1.64 -0.37
N SER A 83 9.29 1.36 0.44
CA SER A 83 7.93 1.84 0.20
C SER A 83 7.76 3.31 0.55
N LEU A 84 8.62 3.81 1.43
CA LEU A 84 8.60 5.20 1.84
C LEU A 84 10.02 5.64 2.18
N ILE A 85 10.41 6.81 1.68
CA ILE A 85 11.68 7.46 1.97
C ILE A 85 11.37 8.81 2.60
N ILE A 86 11.85 9.04 3.81
CA ILE A 86 11.66 10.30 4.53
C ILE A 86 12.99 11.04 4.47
N ARG A 87 12.97 12.23 3.87
CA ARG A 87 14.07 13.20 3.82
C ARG A 87 13.81 14.36 4.75
N ASP A 88 14.71 15.33 4.79
CA ASP A 88 14.53 16.52 5.65
C ASP A 88 13.47 17.48 5.11
N ASP A 89 13.28 17.53 3.80
CA ASP A 89 12.39 18.47 3.09
C ASP A 89 11.13 17.82 2.50
N CYS A 90 11.13 16.48 2.35
CA CYS A 90 10.03 15.78 1.70
C CYS A 90 9.86 14.34 2.17
N VAL A 91 8.70 13.78 1.88
CA VAL A 91 8.45 12.34 1.95
C VAL A 91 8.16 11.80 0.55
N CYS A 92 8.84 10.73 0.17
CA CYS A 92 8.66 10.03 -1.10
C CYS A 92 7.91 8.73 -0.85
N VAL A 93 6.72 8.58 -1.44
CA VAL A 93 5.86 7.40 -1.33
C VAL A 93 5.92 6.60 -2.62
N TYR A 94 6.32 5.33 -2.56
CA TYR A 94 6.38 4.49 -3.74
C TYR A 94 5.00 4.10 -4.25
N VAL A 95 4.68 4.50 -5.48
CA VAL A 95 3.41 4.17 -6.16
C VAL A 95 3.64 2.98 -7.09
N GLN A 96 3.21 1.80 -6.67
CA GLN A 96 3.45 0.54 -7.36
C GLN A 96 2.95 0.54 -8.81
N ILE A 97 1.75 1.08 -9.07
CA ILE A 97 1.14 1.10 -10.42
C ILE A 97 1.99 1.94 -11.39
N LYS A 98 2.59 3.03 -10.90
CA LYS A 98 3.40 3.94 -11.73
C LYS A 98 4.89 3.56 -11.75
N ASN A 99 5.31 2.64 -10.88
CA ASN A 99 6.71 2.26 -10.63
C ASN A 99 7.59 3.49 -10.37
N LYS A 100 7.06 4.49 -9.64
CA LYS A 100 7.70 5.77 -9.33
C LYS A 100 7.38 6.22 -7.92
N TYR A 101 8.21 7.12 -7.38
CA TYR A 101 7.93 7.79 -6.11
C TYR A 101 7.08 9.03 -6.34
N ASP A 102 6.03 9.18 -5.55
CA ASP A 102 5.27 10.42 -5.41
C ASP A 102 5.94 11.24 -4.30
N VAL A 103 6.43 12.42 -4.65
CA VAL A 103 7.19 13.29 -3.74
C VAL A 103 6.24 14.31 -3.15
N ILE A 104 6.20 14.39 -1.82
CA ILE A 104 5.36 15.31 -1.06
C ILE A 104 6.29 16.20 -0.24
N MET A 105 6.33 17.49 -0.57
CA MET A 105 7.16 18.47 0.13
C MET A 105 6.53 18.85 1.48
N PHE A 106 7.33 18.92 2.53
CA PHE A 106 6.85 19.37 3.85
C PHE A 106 6.43 20.84 3.85
N SER A 107 6.95 21.65 2.94
CA SER A 107 6.50 23.03 2.73
C SER A 107 5.04 23.15 2.30
N ASP A 108 4.48 22.13 1.67
CA ASP A 108 3.16 22.10 1.05
C ASP A 108 2.06 21.57 1.97
N ILE A 109 2.43 21.08 3.15
CA ILE A 109 1.53 20.46 4.10
C ILE A 109 1.55 21.15 5.46
N ASP A 110 0.43 21.06 6.18
CA ASP A 110 0.29 21.57 7.55
C ASP A 110 0.62 20.48 8.59
N GLY A 111 0.41 19.20 8.23
CA GLY A 111 0.67 18.10 9.15
C GLY A 111 0.27 16.73 8.62
N PHE A 112 0.54 15.74 9.47
CA PHE A 112 0.09 14.37 9.27
C PHE A 112 -0.84 13.98 10.42
N ARG A 113 -2.03 13.46 10.08
CA ARG A 113 -3.01 12.97 11.05
C ARG A 113 -3.17 11.47 10.99
N LEU A 114 -3.17 10.84 12.15
CA LEU A 114 -3.53 9.44 12.27
C LEU A 114 -5.06 9.31 12.19
N THR A 115 -5.55 8.44 11.30
CA THR A 115 -6.96 8.06 11.26
C THR A 115 -7.13 6.56 11.15
N LYS A 116 -8.32 6.11 11.51
CA LYS A 116 -8.72 4.72 11.37
C LYS A 116 -9.99 4.68 10.53
N LEU A 117 -9.88 4.16 9.32
CA LEU A 117 -11.02 3.93 8.45
C LEU A 117 -11.36 2.44 8.46
N TYR A 118 -12.57 2.10 8.91
CA TYR A 118 -13.01 0.73 9.22
C TYR A 118 -12.03 0.05 10.21
N ARG A 119 -11.20 -0.86 9.78
CA ARG A 119 -10.20 -1.55 10.61
C ARG A 119 -8.76 -1.19 10.26
N THR A 120 -8.57 -0.33 9.25
CA THR A 120 -7.26 0.02 8.72
C THR A 120 -6.79 1.35 9.29
N LYS A 121 -5.60 1.37 9.88
CA LYS A 121 -4.93 2.61 10.28
C LYS A 121 -4.24 3.20 9.05
N MET A 122 -4.36 4.52 8.87
CA MET A 122 -3.71 5.26 7.81
C MET A 122 -3.28 6.63 8.31
N ILE A 123 -2.31 7.21 7.62
CA ILE A 123 -1.84 8.56 7.88
C ILE A 123 -2.42 9.47 6.79
N LEU A 124 -3.23 10.43 7.19
CA LEU A 124 -3.75 11.46 6.31
C LEU A 124 -2.74 12.58 6.15
N ILE A 125 -2.70 13.18 4.97
CA ILE A 125 -1.83 14.30 4.65
C ILE A 125 -2.70 15.54 4.60
N ASP A 126 -2.46 16.47 5.52
CA ASP A 126 -3.15 17.74 5.59
C ASP A 126 -2.40 18.77 4.75
N TYR A 127 -2.84 18.96 3.52
CA TYR A 127 -2.26 19.95 2.61
C TYR A 127 -2.68 21.37 2.98
N LYS A 128 -1.78 22.33 2.77
CA LYS A 128 -2.13 23.75 2.81
C LYS A 128 -3.20 24.08 1.77
N PRO A 129 -4.15 24.99 2.04
CA PRO A 129 -5.27 25.25 1.12
C PRO A 129 -4.84 25.60 -0.30
N ALA A 130 -3.77 26.39 -0.46
CA ALA A 130 -3.25 26.77 -1.77
C ALA A 130 -2.68 25.59 -2.56
N THR A 131 -2.04 24.64 -1.88
CA THR A 131 -1.49 23.43 -2.51
C THR A 131 -2.59 22.42 -2.83
N MET A 132 -3.59 22.32 -1.95
CA MET A 132 -4.76 21.45 -2.15
C MET A 132 -5.49 21.78 -3.46
N THR A 133 -5.74 23.06 -3.73
CA THR A 133 -6.38 23.52 -4.98
C THR A 133 -5.54 23.13 -6.20
N LYS A 134 -4.23 23.35 -6.16
CA LYS A 134 -3.32 22.98 -7.25
C LYS A 134 -3.27 21.47 -7.52
N GLU A 135 -3.28 20.65 -6.47
CA GLU A 135 -3.29 19.19 -6.60
C GLU A 135 -4.61 18.69 -7.23
N LEU A 136 -5.75 19.29 -6.84
CA LEU A 136 -7.03 18.99 -7.48
C LEU A 136 -7.02 19.36 -8.97
N GLU A 137 -6.59 20.54 -9.33
CA GLU A 137 -6.57 21.03 -10.71
C GLU A 137 -5.64 20.21 -11.63
N ARG A 138 -4.52 19.72 -11.09
CA ARG A 138 -3.56 18.87 -11.83
C ARG A 138 -4.01 17.42 -12.03
N SER A 139 -5.02 17.00 -11.30
CA SER A 139 -5.51 15.63 -11.33
C SER A 139 -6.49 15.42 -12.49
N SER A 140 -6.53 14.19 -13.02
CA SER A 140 -7.54 13.82 -14.02
C SER A 140 -8.95 13.84 -13.39
N PRO A 141 -10.03 14.03 -14.18
CA PRO A 141 -11.41 14.09 -13.67
C PRO A 141 -11.79 12.92 -12.75
N ILE A 142 -11.37 11.71 -13.10
CA ILE A 142 -11.62 10.51 -12.28
C ILE A 142 -10.91 10.61 -10.92
N ILE A 143 -9.69 11.14 -10.89
CA ILE A 143 -8.93 11.32 -9.65
C ILE A 143 -9.53 12.46 -8.83
N GLN A 144 -10.04 13.51 -9.46
CA GLN A 144 -10.74 14.60 -8.78
C GLN A 144 -11.98 14.10 -8.04
N ASP A 145 -12.80 13.25 -8.66
CA ASP A 145 -13.96 12.64 -8.02
C ASP A 145 -13.58 11.76 -6.83
N LEU A 146 -12.49 10.98 -6.97
CA LEU A 146 -11.96 10.17 -5.86
C LEU A 146 -11.44 11.04 -4.71
N MET A 147 -10.74 12.12 -5.02
CA MET A 147 -10.24 13.09 -4.02
C MET A 147 -11.42 13.79 -3.32
N ALA A 148 -12.46 14.20 -4.05
CA ALA A 148 -13.67 14.80 -3.49
C ALA A 148 -14.39 13.81 -2.56
N SER A 149 -14.51 12.55 -2.94
CA SER A 149 -15.07 11.49 -2.08
C SER A 149 -14.22 11.27 -0.83
N SER A 150 -12.89 11.31 -0.94
CA SER A 150 -11.97 11.18 0.18
C SER A 150 -12.07 12.38 1.13
N LEU A 151 -12.21 13.60 0.61
CA LEU A 151 -12.46 14.80 1.42
C LEU A 151 -13.74 14.68 2.24
N ASN A 152 -14.82 14.19 1.64
CA ASN A 152 -16.10 13.99 2.32
C ASN A 152 -16.03 12.90 3.40
N THR A 153 -15.18 11.89 3.22
CA THR A 153 -15.10 10.74 4.12
C THR A 153 -14.11 10.93 5.26
N VAL A 154 -12.90 11.42 4.95
CA VAL A 154 -11.78 11.51 5.91
C VAL A 154 -11.20 12.91 6.02
N ASN A 155 -11.73 13.87 5.31
CA ASN A 155 -11.26 15.27 5.27
C ASN A 155 -9.77 15.39 4.87
N ALA A 156 -9.36 14.59 3.87
CA ALA A 156 -8.02 14.66 3.27
C ALA A 156 -8.06 14.16 1.84
N ILE A 157 -7.25 14.74 0.95
CA ILE A 157 -7.17 14.35 -0.47
C ILE A 157 -6.22 13.18 -0.72
N LYS A 158 -5.21 13.02 0.12
CA LYS A 158 -4.24 11.91 0.04
C LYS A 158 -4.00 11.28 1.39
N SER A 159 -3.69 9.99 1.39
CA SER A 159 -3.34 9.23 2.58
C SER A 159 -2.19 8.26 2.29
N ILE A 160 -1.41 7.96 3.33
CA ILE A 160 -0.37 6.93 3.31
C ILE A 160 -0.94 5.70 4.00
N SER A 161 -1.11 4.62 3.25
CA SER A 161 -1.51 3.33 3.83
C SER A 161 -0.33 2.71 4.57
N THR A 162 -0.53 2.39 5.83
CA THR A 162 0.51 1.81 6.69
C THR A 162 0.32 0.32 6.96
N THR A 163 -0.70 -0.29 6.35
CA THR A 163 -1.11 -1.68 6.62
C THR A 163 0.01 -2.70 6.38
N ASN A 164 0.79 -2.48 5.34
CA ASN A 164 1.88 -3.37 4.94
C ASN A 164 3.27 -2.85 5.33
N LEU A 165 3.36 -1.72 6.01
CA LEU A 165 4.65 -1.21 6.46
C LEU A 165 5.13 -2.01 7.68
N ALA A 166 6.45 -2.13 7.80
CA ALA A 166 7.09 -2.83 8.89
C ALA A 166 7.26 -1.97 10.16
N VAL A 167 6.77 -0.73 10.10
CA VAL A 167 6.79 0.26 11.19
C VAL A 167 5.36 0.49 11.69
N SER A 168 5.20 0.76 12.99
CA SER A 168 3.89 1.12 13.53
C SER A 168 3.44 2.46 12.97
N THR A 169 2.14 2.58 12.70
CA THR A 169 1.54 3.79 12.13
C THR A 169 1.76 5.01 13.02
N GLU A 170 1.70 4.80 14.33
CA GLU A 170 1.89 5.82 15.34
C GLU A 170 3.31 6.39 15.31
N ASN A 171 4.31 5.51 15.31
CA ASN A 171 5.72 5.91 15.25
C ASN A 171 6.03 6.63 13.93
N LEU A 172 5.51 6.12 12.82
CA LEU A 172 5.70 6.75 11.51
C LEU A 172 5.08 8.16 11.48
N CYS A 173 3.86 8.32 11.98
CA CYS A 173 3.20 9.62 12.06
C CYS A 173 3.98 10.61 12.95
N ALA A 174 4.52 10.15 14.07
CA ALA A 174 5.36 10.98 14.95
C ALA A 174 6.65 11.43 14.26
N ILE A 175 7.34 10.53 13.55
CA ILE A 175 8.55 10.84 12.77
C ILE A 175 8.24 11.88 11.70
N LEU A 176 7.17 11.69 10.91
CA LEU A 176 6.78 12.62 9.86
C LEU A 176 6.47 14.01 10.41
N ASN A 177 5.70 14.10 11.50
CA ASN A 177 5.38 15.39 12.12
C ASN A 177 6.60 16.08 12.76
N SER A 178 7.60 15.33 13.23
CA SER A 178 8.83 15.91 13.77
C SER A 178 9.69 16.59 12.70
N LYS A 179 9.58 16.15 11.43
CA LYS A 179 10.29 16.75 10.31
C LYS A 179 9.64 18.06 9.80
N ILE A 180 8.31 18.20 9.93
CA ILE A 180 7.61 19.44 9.55
C ILE A 180 7.96 20.60 10.48
N LYS A 181 8.20 20.31 11.76
CA LYS A 181 8.47 21.33 12.78
C LYS A 181 9.88 21.90 12.79
N LYS A 182 10.76 21.42 11.92
CA LYS A 182 12.11 21.95 11.74
C LYS A 182 12.13 22.99 10.63
#